data_40563ac96288f6513fa314834745bfc7
#
_entry.id   40563ac96288f6513fa314834745bfc7
#
_cell.length_a   1.000
_cell.length_b   1.000
_cell.length_c   1.000
_cell.angle_alpha   90.00
_cell.angle_beta   90.00
_cell.angle_gamma   90.00
#
_symmetry.space_group_name_H-M   'P 1'
#
loop_
_entity.id
_entity.type
_entity.pdbx_description
1 polymer ?
#
loop_
_entity_poly.entity_id
_entity_poly.type
_entity_poly.pdbx_seq_one_letter_code
_entity_poly.pdbx_strand_id
1 'polypeptide(L)'
;MEKKKKKGKKFHVACVLAFATMTMFSFDAATAEDAGDRDALEAAVTAAAPSRNTPPAGKNLDATQNLRWPQLLGTQYTWVRQRQSSLRAPYSGALSLDPNGDIAATHTVGAYFGWQITGRLQAYFDVEKFMGSGVSGATGLAGLTNGDVVRQGSNNLKKRPYVARRYLRYVVPLSGETADVEAVQDQIAGKEATTRLEFKVGTMAVSDDFDKNRYANATRTQFMNWSLWNNGAWDYAADTRGYTNGVLAAYVSPTWSLRAGIHQMPSMANGQDLDAPLRKARGENVELTLMPNDRGTIVRLLAYRNLARMGIYRDALAVAAATGNTPDISAQDRDGRKKYGFGINIEQPLADEGETGVFLRAGWNNGKTETFAFTEIDSTLAVGAQLSGIHWGRAEDRLGIAFVSSGLSREHRNYLAAGGTGFVLGDGALRYGREQIVEAYYRIALMKHVQLSPDFQYIRNPGMNGDRGPVKFVSFRLHIEY
;
A
#
# COMPACT_ATOMS: atom_id res chain seq x y z
N MET A 1 50.43 -4.34 -33.83
CA MET A 1 49.67 -5.37 -33.15
C MET A 1 49.80 -5.17 -31.62
N GLU A 2 48.89 -4.41 -31.03
CA GLU A 2 48.87 -4.20 -29.59
C GLU A 2 47.45 -4.41 -29.04
N LYS A 3 47.28 -5.45 -28.21
CA LYS A 3 46.03 -5.80 -27.56
C LYS A 3 45.83 -4.91 -26.33
N LYS A 4 44.91 -3.94 -26.40
CA LYS A 4 44.42 -3.22 -25.21
C LYS A 4 43.47 -4.10 -24.39
N LYS A 5 43.94 -4.56 -23.22
CA LYS A 5 43.12 -5.18 -22.16
C LYS A 5 42.21 -4.10 -21.53
N LYS A 6 40.90 -4.24 -21.63
CA LYS A 6 39.91 -3.48 -20.82
C LYS A 6 39.88 -4.09 -19.42
N LYS A 7 40.31 -3.33 -18.40
CA LYS A 7 40.11 -3.64 -16.98
C LYS A 7 38.64 -3.29 -16.59
N GLY A 8 37.85 -4.32 -16.33
CA GLY A 8 36.54 -4.15 -15.70
C GLY A 8 36.70 -3.81 -14.21
N LYS A 9 36.17 -2.67 -13.78
CA LYS A 9 36.07 -2.31 -12.37
C LYS A 9 34.97 -3.16 -11.71
N LYS A 10 35.36 -4.06 -10.82
CA LYS A 10 34.43 -4.77 -9.94
C LYS A 10 33.97 -3.81 -8.83
N PHE A 11 32.71 -3.40 -8.84
CA PHE A 11 32.07 -2.79 -7.69
C PHE A 11 31.67 -3.91 -6.72
N HIS A 12 32.31 -3.98 -5.58
CA HIS A 12 31.90 -4.81 -4.45
C HIS A 12 30.92 -3.99 -3.62
N VAL A 13 29.63 -4.32 -3.71
CA VAL A 13 28.63 -3.87 -2.75
C VAL A 13 28.68 -4.86 -1.58
N ALA A 14 29.22 -4.43 -0.45
CA ALA A 14 29.18 -5.18 0.80
C ALA A 14 27.75 -5.11 1.35
N CYS A 15 26.97 -6.19 1.23
CA CYS A 15 25.73 -6.37 1.97
C CYS A 15 26.07 -6.62 3.44
N VAL A 16 25.76 -5.65 4.30
CA VAL A 16 25.73 -5.85 5.75
C VAL A 16 24.44 -6.56 6.11
N LEU A 17 24.51 -7.88 6.27
CA LEU A 17 23.48 -8.70 6.89
C LEU A 17 23.61 -8.58 8.42
N ALA A 18 22.77 -7.79 9.05
CA ALA A 18 22.58 -7.85 10.49
C ALA A 18 21.59 -8.97 10.81
N PHE A 19 22.08 -10.12 11.27
CA PHE A 19 21.27 -11.17 11.85
C PHE A 19 20.78 -10.72 13.24
N ALA A 20 19.46 -10.50 13.37
CA ALA A 20 18.82 -10.40 14.67
C ALA A 20 18.56 -11.82 15.19
N THR A 21 19.24 -12.22 16.27
CA THR A 21 18.94 -13.46 17.00
C THR A 21 17.55 -13.40 17.60
N MET A 22 16.65 -14.21 17.07
CA MET A 22 15.27 -14.33 17.53
C MET A 22 15.23 -15.34 18.69
N THR A 23 15.00 -14.88 19.91
CA THR A 23 14.63 -15.75 21.03
C THR A 23 13.21 -16.23 20.84
N MET A 24 13.04 -17.55 20.71
CA MET A 24 11.73 -18.20 20.65
C MET A 24 10.99 -18.02 21.95
N PHE A 25 9.82 -17.44 21.89
CA PHE A 25 8.81 -17.46 22.97
C PHE A 25 7.80 -18.55 22.66
N SER A 26 7.54 -19.40 23.65
CA SER A 26 6.48 -20.41 23.62
C SER A 26 5.11 -19.76 23.54
N PHE A 27 4.30 -20.21 22.59
CA PHE A 27 2.91 -19.79 22.40
C PHE A 27 1.98 -20.74 23.14
N ASP A 28 1.16 -20.21 24.06
CA ASP A 28 -0.07 -20.87 24.49
C ASP A 28 -1.15 -20.59 23.45
N ALA A 29 -1.64 -21.66 22.82
CA ALA A 29 -2.74 -21.60 21.87
C ALA A 29 -4.04 -21.30 22.63
N ALA A 30 -4.47 -20.03 22.62
CA ALA A 30 -5.81 -19.67 23.09
C ALA A 30 -6.85 -20.11 22.03
N THR A 31 -7.72 -21.03 22.42
CA THR A 31 -8.87 -21.49 21.63
C THR A 31 -9.83 -20.32 21.39
N ALA A 32 -10.06 -19.98 20.12
CA ALA A 32 -11.07 -19.02 19.72
C ALA A 32 -12.42 -19.75 19.56
N GLU A 33 -13.30 -19.62 20.54
CA GLU A 33 -14.72 -19.93 20.40
C GLU A 33 -15.49 -18.61 20.33
N ASP A 34 -15.88 -18.24 19.11
CA ASP A 34 -16.92 -17.24 18.90
C ASP A 34 -17.78 -17.65 17.69
N ALA A 35 -19.08 -17.86 17.93
CA ALA A 35 -20.03 -18.43 16.96
C ALA A 35 -20.23 -17.58 15.70
N GLY A 36 -19.90 -16.28 15.74
CA GLY A 36 -20.04 -15.36 14.60
C GLY A 36 -19.02 -15.58 13.48
N ASP A 37 -17.90 -16.25 13.77
CA ASP A 37 -16.84 -16.49 12.79
C ASP A 37 -17.07 -17.73 11.91
N ARG A 38 -17.89 -18.68 12.38
CA ARG A 38 -18.19 -19.92 11.63
C ARG A 38 -19.03 -19.66 10.40
N ASP A 39 -20.03 -18.81 10.52
CA ASP A 39 -20.94 -18.48 9.40
C ASP A 39 -20.22 -17.73 8.27
N ALA A 40 -19.26 -16.86 8.60
CA ALA A 40 -18.45 -16.16 7.61
C ALA A 40 -17.47 -17.12 6.87
N LEU A 41 -16.92 -18.10 7.57
CA LEU A 41 -16.03 -19.09 6.99
C LEU A 41 -16.79 -20.07 6.10
N GLU A 42 -17.98 -20.53 6.51
CA GLU A 42 -18.85 -21.40 5.70
C GLU A 42 -19.35 -20.67 4.45
N ALA A 43 -19.72 -19.38 4.55
CA ALA A 43 -20.11 -18.58 3.41
C ALA A 43 -18.95 -18.41 2.41
N ALA A 44 -17.73 -18.19 2.89
CA ALA A 44 -16.55 -18.05 2.05
C ALA A 44 -16.17 -19.37 1.35
N VAL A 45 -16.27 -20.50 2.04
CA VAL A 45 -15.99 -21.83 1.49
C VAL A 45 -17.06 -22.24 0.48
N THR A 46 -18.34 -21.91 0.72
CA THR A 46 -19.46 -22.20 -0.20
C THR A 46 -19.39 -21.36 -1.47
N ALA A 47 -18.89 -20.12 -1.39
CA ALA A 47 -18.66 -19.26 -2.56
C ALA A 47 -17.49 -19.70 -3.46
N ALA A 48 -16.58 -20.54 -2.92
CA ALA A 48 -15.38 -21.02 -3.61
C ALA A 48 -15.59 -22.35 -4.39
N ALA A 49 -16.83 -22.83 -4.56
CA ALA A 49 -17.10 -24.04 -5.32
C ALA A 49 -16.74 -23.86 -6.81
N PRO A 50 -15.96 -24.76 -7.41
CA PRO A 50 -15.41 -24.57 -8.73
C PRO A 50 -16.49 -24.63 -9.82
N SER A 51 -16.78 -23.53 -10.48
CA SER A 51 -17.43 -23.58 -11.79
C SER A 51 -16.41 -24.03 -12.83
N ARG A 52 -16.71 -25.12 -13.53
CA ARG A 52 -15.87 -25.69 -14.60
C ARG A 52 -15.98 -24.82 -15.86
N ASN A 53 -15.27 -23.71 -15.95
CA ASN A 53 -15.05 -23.03 -17.23
C ASN A 53 -13.70 -22.29 -17.20
N THR A 54 -12.62 -23.05 -17.42
CA THR A 54 -11.32 -22.48 -17.78
C THR A 54 -11.40 -22.12 -19.27
N PRO A 55 -11.16 -20.87 -19.68
CA PRO A 55 -11.01 -20.55 -21.09
C PRO A 55 -9.75 -21.23 -21.64
N PRO A 56 -9.79 -21.80 -22.86
CA PRO A 56 -8.61 -22.41 -23.46
C PRO A 56 -7.57 -21.34 -23.79
N ALA A 57 -6.31 -21.66 -23.51
CA ALA A 57 -5.16 -20.85 -23.87
C ALA A 57 -5.09 -20.61 -25.37
N GLY A 58 -4.92 -19.36 -25.77
CA GLY A 58 -4.31 -18.94 -27.01
C GLY A 58 -5.08 -19.20 -28.30
N LYS A 59 -6.06 -18.36 -28.65
CA LYS A 59 -6.39 -18.04 -30.03
C LYS A 59 -6.26 -16.54 -30.25
N ASN A 60 -5.60 -16.16 -31.35
CA ASN A 60 -5.59 -14.78 -31.86
C ASN A 60 -7.04 -14.31 -31.98
N LEU A 61 -7.46 -13.41 -31.08
CA LEU A 61 -8.80 -12.85 -31.08
C LEU A 61 -8.90 -11.85 -32.23
N ASP A 62 -9.69 -12.21 -33.21
CA ASP A 62 -10.19 -11.27 -34.22
C ASP A 62 -10.99 -10.19 -33.49
N ALA A 63 -10.53 -8.93 -33.54
CA ALA A 63 -10.95 -7.83 -32.69
C ALA A 63 -12.44 -7.44 -32.81
N THR A 64 -13.21 -8.13 -33.64
CA THR A 64 -14.61 -7.76 -33.94
C THR A 64 -15.66 -8.66 -33.31
N GLN A 65 -15.30 -9.83 -32.75
CA GLN A 65 -16.30 -10.84 -32.36
C GLN A 65 -16.65 -10.91 -30.86
N ASN A 66 -15.93 -10.25 -29.94
CA ASN A 66 -16.11 -10.45 -28.49
C ASN A 66 -16.42 -9.19 -27.65
N LEU A 67 -17.00 -8.14 -28.23
CA LEU A 67 -17.38 -6.90 -27.52
C LEU A 67 -18.48 -7.06 -26.45
N ARG A 68 -19.10 -8.24 -26.33
CA ARG A 68 -20.25 -8.44 -25.42
C ARG A 68 -19.89 -8.94 -24.03
N TRP A 69 -18.71 -9.54 -23.84
CA TRP A 69 -18.31 -10.15 -22.58
C TRP A 69 -16.95 -9.61 -22.13
N PRO A 70 -16.72 -9.39 -20.82
CA PRO A 70 -15.40 -9.04 -20.33
C PRO A 70 -14.41 -10.16 -20.60
N GLN A 71 -13.20 -9.81 -21.08
CA GLN A 71 -12.08 -10.74 -21.24
C GLN A 71 -11.39 -11.01 -19.90
N LEU A 72 -11.59 -10.13 -18.93
CA LEU A 72 -11.21 -10.32 -17.54
C LEU A 72 -12.48 -10.25 -16.67
N LEU A 73 -12.70 -11.28 -15.88
CA LEU A 73 -13.74 -11.34 -14.87
C LEU A 73 -13.17 -12.04 -13.67
N GLY A 74 -13.16 -11.38 -12.53
CA GLY A 74 -12.70 -11.98 -11.30
C GLY A 74 -13.42 -11.43 -10.08
N THR A 75 -13.30 -12.17 -9.00
CA THR A 75 -13.85 -11.82 -7.69
C THR A 75 -12.83 -12.09 -6.62
N GLN A 76 -12.87 -11.32 -5.55
CA GLN A 76 -12.01 -11.53 -4.41
C GLN A 76 -12.76 -11.32 -3.10
N TYR A 77 -12.30 -12.03 -2.08
CA TYR A 77 -12.73 -11.86 -0.71
C TYR A 77 -11.51 -11.88 0.20
N THR A 78 -11.41 -10.90 1.07
CA THR A 78 -10.36 -10.84 2.09
C THR A 78 -11.01 -10.67 3.45
N TRP A 79 -10.66 -11.53 4.39
CA TRP A 79 -10.99 -11.40 5.80
C TRP A 79 -9.70 -11.26 6.59
N VAL A 80 -9.67 -10.29 7.48
CA VAL A 80 -8.54 -10.08 8.40
C VAL A 80 -9.09 -9.94 9.81
N ARG A 81 -8.61 -10.77 10.73
CA ARG A 81 -8.82 -10.62 12.17
C ARG A 81 -7.51 -10.27 12.83
N GLN A 82 -7.50 -9.21 13.61
CA GLN A 82 -6.32 -8.73 14.34
C GLN A 82 -6.62 -8.65 15.84
N ARG A 83 -5.62 -9.04 16.64
CA ARG A 83 -5.57 -8.81 18.08
C ARG A 83 -4.39 -7.93 18.40
N GLN A 84 -4.66 -6.80 19.03
CA GLN A 84 -3.71 -5.89 19.64
C GLN A 84 -3.46 -6.34 21.08
N SER A 85 -2.21 -6.43 21.51
CA SER A 85 -1.89 -6.60 22.94
C SER A 85 -2.15 -5.33 23.74
N SER A 86 -2.27 -5.44 25.07
CA SER A 86 -2.12 -4.27 25.92
C SER A 86 -0.75 -3.62 25.75
N LEU A 87 -0.63 -2.34 26.09
CA LEU A 87 0.61 -1.57 26.00
C LEU A 87 0.71 -0.61 27.18
N ARG A 88 1.96 -0.22 27.51
CA ARG A 88 2.18 0.88 28.43
C ARG A 88 1.75 2.19 27.77
N ALA A 89 0.88 2.93 28.44
CA ALA A 89 0.39 4.23 27.97
C ALA A 89 0.07 5.10 29.20
N PRO A 90 0.98 5.99 29.62
CA PRO A 90 0.76 6.85 30.79
C PRO A 90 -0.31 7.92 30.56
N TYR A 91 -0.62 8.21 29.32
CA TYR A 91 -1.70 9.09 28.86
C TYR A 91 -2.26 8.60 27.51
N SER A 92 -3.46 9.07 27.17
CA SER A 92 -4.12 8.80 25.89
C SER A 92 -4.89 10.03 25.42
N GLY A 93 -4.82 10.30 24.13
CA GLY A 93 -5.58 11.34 23.45
C GLY A 93 -6.68 10.74 22.57
N ALA A 94 -7.28 11.58 21.75
CA ALA A 94 -8.44 11.22 20.92
C ALA A 94 -8.14 10.17 19.84
N LEU A 95 -6.89 10.07 19.40
CA LEU A 95 -6.45 9.15 18.34
C LEU A 95 -5.36 8.19 18.82
N SER A 96 -5.41 7.78 20.09
CA SER A 96 -4.47 6.81 20.67
C SER A 96 -4.90 5.37 20.39
N LEU A 97 -3.93 4.47 20.35
CA LEU A 97 -4.20 3.04 20.56
C LEU A 97 -4.82 2.80 21.93
N ASP A 98 -5.79 1.88 22.03
CA ASP A 98 -6.34 1.45 23.33
C ASP A 98 -5.23 0.78 24.15
N PRO A 99 -4.91 1.28 25.36
CA PRO A 99 -3.87 0.69 26.20
C PRO A 99 -4.23 -0.70 26.72
N ASN A 100 -5.50 -1.06 26.78
CA ASN A 100 -5.96 -2.37 27.22
C ASN A 100 -5.88 -3.46 26.13
N GLY A 101 -5.61 -3.05 24.89
CA GLY A 101 -5.66 -3.91 23.73
C GLY A 101 -7.05 -3.96 23.08
N ASP A 102 -7.11 -4.51 21.87
CA ASP A 102 -8.34 -4.55 21.10
C ASP A 102 -8.36 -5.77 20.17
N ILE A 103 -9.55 -6.17 19.72
CA ILE A 103 -9.74 -7.18 18.69
C ILE A 103 -10.71 -6.63 17.66
N ALA A 104 -10.28 -6.63 16.41
CA ALA A 104 -11.11 -6.16 15.30
C ALA A 104 -11.02 -7.10 14.09
N ALA A 105 -12.03 -7.04 13.24
CA ALA A 105 -12.04 -7.77 11.99
C ALA A 105 -12.52 -6.89 10.84
N THR A 106 -11.95 -7.13 9.66
CA THR A 106 -12.36 -6.49 8.41
C THR A 106 -12.71 -7.53 7.37
N HIS A 107 -13.63 -7.19 6.49
CA HIS A 107 -14.04 -7.99 5.35
C HIS A 107 -14.10 -7.09 4.12
N THR A 108 -13.46 -7.49 3.05
CA THR A 108 -13.55 -6.82 1.76
C THR A 108 -13.95 -7.81 0.68
N VAL A 109 -15.02 -7.50 -0.02
CA VAL A 109 -15.50 -8.24 -1.19
C VAL A 109 -15.29 -7.36 -2.40
N GLY A 110 -14.71 -7.90 -3.48
CA GLY A 110 -14.50 -7.20 -4.74
C GLY A 110 -14.89 -8.04 -5.94
N ALA A 111 -15.31 -7.35 -7.00
CA ALA A 111 -15.45 -7.90 -8.34
C ALA A 111 -14.80 -6.96 -9.32
N TYR A 112 -14.04 -7.50 -10.29
CA TYR A 112 -13.31 -6.74 -11.27
C TYR A 112 -13.55 -7.26 -12.69
N PHE A 113 -13.58 -6.32 -13.63
CA PHE A 113 -13.95 -6.55 -15.02
C PHE A 113 -12.97 -5.82 -15.94
N GLY A 114 -12.59 -6.46 -17.05
CA GLY A 114 -11.77 -5.85 -18.08
C GLY A 114 -12.27 -6.17 -19.47
N TRP A 115 -12.30 -5.18 -20.35
CA TRP A 115 -12.70 -5.29 -21.74
C TRP A 115 -11.60 -4.78 -22.67
N GLN A 116 -11.20 -5.59 -23.64
CA GLN A 116 -10.42 -5.15 -24.78
C GLN A 116 -11.38 -4.56 -25.84
N ILE A 117 -11.52 -3.22 -25.86
CA ILE A 117 -12.46 -2.53 -26.76
C ILE A 117 -11.92 -2.50 -28.21
N THR A 118 -10.62 -2.21 -28.33
CA THR A 118 -9.90 -2.29 -29.62
C THR A 118 -8.52 -2.90 -29.36
N GLY A 119 -7.73 -3.18 -30.38
CA GLY A 119 -6.35 -3.66 -30.22
C GLY A 119 -5.44 -2.77 -29.36
N ARG A 120 -5.87 -1.54 -29.02
CA ARG A 120 -5.10 -0.58 -28.23
C ARG A 120 -5.86 0.00 -27.03
N LEU A 121 -7.19 -0.12 -26.99
CA LEU A 121 -8.04 0.47 -25.97
C LEU A 121 -8.64 -0.60 -25.08
N GLN A 122 -8.42 -0.48 -23.78
CA GLN A 122 -8.99 -1.32 -22.72
C GLN A 122 -9.84 -0.48 -21.79
N ALA A 123 -10.87 -1.08 -21.20
CA ALA A 123 -11.66 -0.51 -20.14
C ALA A 123 -11.66 -1.46 -18.93
N TYR A 124 -11.57 -0.89 -17.73
CA TYR A 124 -11.60 -1.62 -16.46
C TYR A 124 -12.66 -1.05 -15.54
N PHE A 125 -13.27 -1.91 -14.75
CA PHE A 125 -14.31 -1.54 -13.80
C PHE A 125 -14.29 -2.48 -12.59
N ASP A 126 -14.03 -1.92 -11.41
CA ASP A 126 -13.99 -2.65 -10.14
C ASP A 126 -15.03 -2.11 -9.17
N VAL A 127 -15.71 -3.05 -8.50
CA VAL A 127 -16.63 -2.75 -7.40
C VAL A 127 -16.13 -3.44 -6.15
N GLU A 128 -16.09 -2.70 -5.05
CA GLU A 128 -15.72 -3.23 -3.74
C GLU A 128 -16.76 -2.92 -2.67
N LYS A 129 -16.80 -3.76 -1.64
CA LYS A 129 -17.55 -3.52 -0.41
C LYS A 129 -16.65 -3.84 0.77
N PHE A 130 -16.38 -2.84 1.58
CA PHE A 130 -15.68 -2.96 2.85
C PHE A 130 -16.68 -3.08 4.00
N MET A 131 -16.36 -3.92 4.99
CA MET A 131 -17.12 -4.12 6.23
C MET A 131 -16.15 -4.32 7.40
N GLY A 132 -16.60 -4.01 8.61
CA GLY A 132 -15.79 -4.14 9.82
C GLY A 132 -15.06 -2.86 10.21
N SER A 133 -14.05 -2.99 11.05
CA SER A 133 -13.23 -1.89 11.57
C SER A 133 -11.79 -2.34 11.82
N GLY A 134 -10.86 -1.38 11.86
CA GLY A 134 -9.50 -1.64 12.36
C GLY A 134 -9.43 -1.59 13.88
N VAL A 135 -8.39 -2.19 14.44
CA VAL A 135 -8.09 -2.13 15.88
C VAL A 135 -7.95 -0.68 16.32
N SER A 136 -8.43 -0.36 17.52
CA SER A 136 -8.45 0.99 18.10
C SER A 136 -9.07 2.04 17.15
N GLY A 137 -10.09 1.65 16.35
CA GLY A 137 -10.71 2.51 15.36
C GLY A 137 -9.82 2.90 14.18
N ALA A 138 -8.76 2.14 13.92
CA ALA A 138 -7.72 2.44 12.93
C ALA A 138 -7.01 3.79 13.20
N THR A 139 -6.58 4.01 14.45
CA THR A 139 -5.83 5.20 14.89
C THR A 139 -4.66 4.81 15.79
N GLY A 140 -3.83 5.78 16.14
CA GLY A 140 -2.75 5.64 17.12
C GLY A 140 -1.44 5.05 16.59
N LEU A 141 -1.33 4.88 15.27
CA LEU A 141 -0.12 4.48 14.57
C LEU A 141 0.09 5.38 13.35
N ALA A 142 1.33 5.68 13.01
CA ALA A 142 1.65 6.49 11.84
C ALA A 142 1.33 5.76 10.53
N GLY A 143 1.47 4.42 10.51
CA GLY A 143 1.01 3.52 9.47
C GLY A 143 0.18 2.39 10.07
N LEU A 144 -1.05 2.18 9.57
CA LEU A 144 -1.98 1.20 10.12
C LEU A 144 -1.51 -0.24 9.92
N THR A 145 -1.88 -1.14 10.83
CA THR A 145 -1.43 -2.56 10.84
C THR A 145 -2.17 -3.48 9.88
N ASN A 146 -3.24 -3.00 9.26
CA ASN A 146 -4.04 -3.74 8.30
C ASN A 146 -4.25 -2.90 7.04
N GLY A 147 -3.61 -3.28 5.94
CA GLY A 147 -3.73 -2.57 4.66
C GLY A 147 -5.09 -2.70 3.98
N ASP A 148 -5.92 -3.64 4.44
CA ASP A 148 -7.29 -3.82 3.96
C ASP A 148 -8.32 -3.14 4.88
N VAL A 149 -7.92 -2.14 5.66
CA VAL A 149 -8.80 -1.32 6.49
C VAL A 149 -9.10 0.01 5.82
N VAL A 150 -10.36 0.45 5.91
CA VAL A 150 -10.74 1.83 5.58
C VAL A 150 -10.90 2.59 6.88
N ARG A 151 -10.09 3.64 7.08
CA ARG A 151 -10.24 4.51 8.24
C ARG A 151 -11.49 5.37 8.07
N GLN A 152 -12.49 5.14 8.89
CA GLN A 152 -13.74 5.86 8.76
C GLN A 152 -13.68 7.28 9.34
N GLY A 153 -12.85 7.52 10.35
CA GLY A 153 -12.61 8.84 10.94
C GLY A 153 -13.89 9.66 11.18
N SER A 154 -13.87 10.91 10.74
CA SER A 154 -15.04 11.80 10.71
C SER A 154 -16.01 11.50 9.55
N ASN A 155 -15.63 10.66 8.62
CA ASN A 155 -16.44 10.31 7.45
C ASN A 155 -17.39 9.18 7.81
N ASN A 156 -18.68 9.45 7.85
CA ASN A 156 -19.72 8.43 8.03
C ASN A 156 -19.91 7.65 6.71
N LEU A 157 -18.96 6.76 6.38
CA LEU A 157 -18.97 6.00 5.15
C LEU A 157 -20.16 5.05 5.09
N LYS A 158 -20.91 5.14 3.99
CA LYS A 158 -22.02 4.23 3.75
C LYS A 158 -21.50 2.81 3.55
N LYS A 159 -22.03 1.84 4.29
CA LYS A 159 -21.73 0.40 4.18
C LYS A 159 -22.36 -0.23 2.93
N ARG A 160 -22.19 0.40 1.77
CA ARG A 160 -22.70 -0.07 0.47
C ARG A 160 -21.52 -0.33 -0.48
N PRO A 161 -21.68 -1.16 -1.53
CA PRO A 161 -20.71 -1.27 -2.58
C PRO A 161 -20.35 0.09 -3.19
N TYR A 162 -19.10 0.27 -3.57
CA TYR A 162 -18.60 1.47 -4.24
C TYR A 162 -17.74 1.08 -5.45
N VAL A 163 -17.65 2.01 -6.40
CA VAL A 163 -16.76 1.84 -7.55
C VAL A 163 -15.34 2.17 -7.08
N ALA A 164 -14.49 1.15 -7.06
CA ALA A 164 -13.08 1.25 -6.68
C ALA A 164 -12.26 1.76 -7.88
N ARG A 165 -12.43 1.14 -9.03
CA ARG A 165 -11.76 1.56 -10.26
C ARG A 165 -12.76 1.66 -11.41
N ARG A 166 -12.53 2.63 -12.28
CA ARG A 166 -13.28 2.82 -13.52
C ARG A 166 -12.42 3.69 -14.44
N TYR A 167 -11.66 3.06 -15.31
CA TYR A 167 -10.74 3.78 -16.17
C TYR A 167 -10.60 3.17 -17.57
N LEU A 168 -10.12 3.99 -18.50
CA LEU A 168 -9.67 3.57 -19.81
C LEU A 168 -8.14 3.52 -19.83
N ARG A 169 -7.59 2.48 -20.44
CA ARG A 169 -6.16 2.34 -20.73
C ARG A 169 -5.96 2.29 -22.25
N TYR A 170 -5.12 3.17 -22.78
CA TYR A 170 -4.75 3.20 -24.19
C TYR A 170 -3.27 2.93 -24.37
N VAL A 171 -2.92 1.94 -25.22
CA VAL A 171 -1.55 1.49 -25.43
C VAL A 171 -1.14 1.74 -26.85
N VAL A 172 -0.01 2.43 -27.05
CA VAL A 172 0.61 2.66 -28.36
C VAL A 172 1.89 1.84 -28.43
N PRO A 173 1.94 0.73 -29.19
CA PRO A 173 3.16 -0.04 -29.38
C PRO A 173 4.18 0.79 -30.17
N LEU A 174 5.42 0.79 -29.70
CA LEU A 174 6.57 1.45 -30.34
C LEU A 174 7.59 0.43 -30.89
N SER A 175 7.48 -0.85 -30.51
CA SER A 175 8.27 -1.95 -31.06
C SER A 175 7.37 -3.07 -31.56
N GLY A 176 7.92 -3.94 -32.42
CA GLY A 176 7.28 -5.19 -32.83
C GLY A 176 7.50 -6.35 -31.85
N GLU A 177 8.43 -6.20 -30.89
CA GLU A 177 8.67 -7.20 -29.85
C GLU A 177 7.56 -7.14 -28.81
N THR A 178 7.08 -8.32 -28.39
CA THR A 178 6.01 -8.45 -27.40
C THR A 178 6.41 -9.39 -26.27
N ALA A 179 5.89 -9.14 -25.08
CA ALA A 179 5.95 -10.05 -23.93
C ALA A 179 4.55 -10.56 -23.60
N ASP A 180 4.47 -11.78 -23.06
CA ASP A 180 3.22 -12.34 -22.57
C ASP A 180 2.84 -11.64 -21.24
N VAL A 181 1.55 -11.35 -21.09
CA VAL A 181 0.93 -10.77 -19.89
C VAL A 181 -0.12 -11.74 -19.39
N GLU A 182 -0.08 -12.04 -18.09
CA GLU A 182 -1.06 -12.90 -17.42
C GLU A 182 -2.32 -12.12 -17.02
N ALA A 183 -3.44 -12.83 -16.84
CA ALA A 183 -4.65 -12.27 -16.28
C ALA A 183 -4.49 -12.13 -14.76
N VAL A 184 -4.57 -10.89 -14.28
CA VAL A 184 -4.68 -10.54 -12.86
C VAL A 184 -5.64 -9.38 -12.74
N GLN A 185 -5.99 -8.95 -11.52
CA GLN A 185 -6.80 -7.75 -11.33
C GLN A 185 -6.21 -6.59 -12.15
N ASP A 186 -7.06 -5.88 -12.90
CA ASP A 186 -6.68 -4.75 -13.78
C ASP A 186 -5.71 -5.07 -14.94
N GLN A 187 -5.61 -6.35 -15.31
CA GLN A 187 -4.77 -6.77 -16.44
C GLN A 187 -5.43 -7.92 -17.21
N ILE A 188 -5.75 -7.67 -18.48
CA ILE A 188 -6.24 -8.69 -19.41
C ILE A 188 -5.05 -9.50 -19.92
N ALA A 189 -5.19 -10.84 -19.95
CA ALA A 189 -4.18 -11.72 -20.53
C ALA A 189 -3.96 -11.43 -22.02
N GLY A 190 -2.72 -11.52 -22.47
CA GLY A 190 -2.41 -11.32 -23.88
C GLY A 190 -0.94 -11.06 -24.15
N LYS A 191 -0.66 -10.34 -25.22
CA LYS A 191 0.69 -9.90 -25.60
C LYS A 191 0.75 -8.38 -25.62
N GLU A 192 1.75 -7.82 -24.97
CA GLU A 192 2.01 -6.38 -24.98
C GLU A 192 3.37 -6.07 -25.58
N ALA A 193 3.46 -4.97 -26.34
CA ALA A 193 4.74 -4.49 -26.86
C ALA A 193 5.70 -4.17 -25.71
N THR A 194 6.95 -4.65 -25.82
CA THR A 194 7.99 -4.41 -24.82
C THR A 194 8.37 -2.93 -24.73
N THR A 195 8.27 -2.20 -25.85
CA THR A 195 8.43 -0.74 -25.88
C THR A 195 7.13 -0.10 -26.34
N ARG A 196 6.55 0.76 -25.47
CA ARG A 196 5.23 1.35 -25.68
C ARG A 196 5.01 2.66 -24.92
N LEU A 197 4.01 3.42 -25.38
CA LEU A 197 3.37 4.46 -24.57
C LEU A 197 2.07 3.92 -23.96
N GLU A 198 1.81 4.27 -22.73
CA GLU A 198 0.57 3.97 -22.02
C GLU A 198 -0.10 5.25 -21.54
N PHE A 199 -1.42 5.30 -21.65
CA PHE A 199 -2.24 6.37 -21.13
C PHE A 199 -3.39 5.77 -20.33
N LYS A 200 -3.65 6.32 -19.12
CA LYS A 200 -4.81 5.95 -18.32
C LYS A 200 -5.61 7.21 -17.98
N VAL A 201 -6.93 7.09 -17.94
CA VAL A 201 -7.83 8.17 -17.52
C VAL A 201 -9.05 7.59 -16.82
N GLY A 202 -9.40 8.11 -15.67
CA GLY A 202 -10.57 7.69 -14.90
C GLY A 202 -10.31 7.59 -13.40
N THR A 203 -11.10 6.75 -12.73
CA THR A 203 -10.96 6.46 -11.29
C THR A 203 -9.98 5.31 -11.11
N MET A 204 -8.95 5.47 -10.26
CA MET A 204 -7.86 4.50 -10.03
C MET A 204 -7.24 4.67 -8.63
N ALA A 205 -6.47 3.71 -8.16
CA ALA A 205 -5.55 3.93 -7.07
C ALA A 205 -4.19 4.38 -7.62
N VAL A 206 -3.60 5.43 -7.06
CA VAL A 206 -2.30 5.95 -7.53
C VAL A 206 -1.19 4.91 -7.33
N SER A 207 -1.28 4.13 -6.27
CA SER A 207 -0.36 3.04 -5.93
C SER A 207 -0.40 1.85 -6.91
N ASP A 208 -1.41 1.76 -7.79
CA ASP A 208 -1.43 0.73 -8.83
C ASP A 208 -0.33 0.94 -9.89
N ASP A 209 0.11 2.17 -10.08
CA ASP A 209 1.04 2.56 -11.14
C ASP A 209 2.40 3.05 -10.64
N PHE A 210 2.49 3.52 -9.37
CA PHE A 210 3.71 4.07 -8.77
C PHE A 210 4.13 3.27 -7.53
N ASP A 211 5.42 3.32 -7.20
CA ASP A 211 6.05 2.66 -6.04
C ASP A 211 5.80 1.14 -5.97
N LYS A 212 5.59 0.49 -7.11
CA LYS A 212 5.40 -0.97 -7.18
C LYS A 212 6.62 -1.70 -6.61
N ASN A 213 6.39 -2.86 -6.00
CA ASN A 213 7.45 -3.74 -5.51
C ASN A 213 6.96 -5.18 -5.49
N ARG A 214 7.76 -6.10 -6.02
CA ARG A 214 7.40 -7.53 -6.08
C ARG A 214 7.14 -8.15 -4.71
N TYR A 215 7.86 -7.72 -3.67
CA TYR A 215 7.88 -8.35 -2.36
C TYR A 215 7.04 -7.63 -1.31
N ALA A 216 6.65 -6.38 -1.58
CA ALA A 216 5.94 -5.53 -0.63
C ALA A 216 5.05 -4.52 -1.35
N ASN A 217 3.89 -4.96 -1.86
CA ASN A 217 2.93 -4.08 -2.54
C ASN A 217 1.49 -4.59 -2.46
N ALA A 218 1.26 -5.84 -2.08
CA ALA A 218 -0.07 -6.47 -2.07
C ALA A 218 -0.51 -6.77 -0.64
N THR A 219 -1.31 -5.89 -0.04
CA THR A 219 -1.76 -6.00 1.36
C THR A 219 -2.59 -7.25 1.64
N ARG A 220 -3.24 -7.79 0.60
CA ARG A 220 -4.10 -8.97 0.69
C ARG A 220 -3.32 -10.29 0.65
N THR A 221 -2.04 -10.26 0.27
CA THR A 221 -1.22 -11.47 0.11
C THR A 221 0.21 -11.37 0.66
N GLN A 222 0.68 -10.14 0.96
CA GLN A 222 2.02 -9.84 1.46
C GLN A 222 1.93 -9.08 2.81
N PHE A 223 2.85 -8.15 3.10
CA PHE A 223 2.83 -7.31 4.29
C PHE A 223 1.54 -6.50 4.40
N MET A 224 0.97 -6.44 5.61
CA MET A 224 -0.27 -5.73 5.86
C MET A 224 -0.07 -4.30 6.36
N ASN A 225 1.09 -4.00 6.97
CA ASN A 225 1.32 -2.67 7.51
C ASN A 225 1.46 -1.61 6.41
N TRP A 226 0.75 -0.49 6.57
CA TRP A 226 0.74 0.60 5.58
C TRP A 226 2.13 1.17 5.30
N SER A 227 3.03 1.16 6.30
CA SER A 227 4.40 1.64 6.14
C SER A 227 5.30 0.69 5.34
N LEU A 228 4.83 -0.52 5.00
CA LEU A 228 5.60 -1.54 4.30
C LEU A 228 5.13 -1.79 2.87
N TRP A 229 3.83 -1.78 2.59
CA TRP A 229 3.35 -2.10 1.25
C TRP A 229 3.45 -0.96 0.24
N ASN A 230 3.61 0.29 0.72
CA ASN A 230 4.03 1.44 -0.07
C ASN A 230 5.03 2.30 0.71
N ASN A 231 5.61 3.29 0.04
CA ASN A 231 6.49 4.27 0.68
C ASN A 231 5.70 5.10 1.69
N GLY A 232 5.97 4.89 2.99
CA GLY A 232 5.24 5.56 4.06
C GLY A 232 5.33 7.10 4.05
N ALA A 233 6.35 7.69 3.43
CA ALA A 233 6.46 9.15 3.32
C ALA A 233 5.83 9.72 2.03
N TRP A 234 5.15 8.90 1.26
CA TRP A 234 4.48 9.30 0.03
C TRP A 234 2.98 9.53 0.28
N ASP A 235 2.62 10.78 0.50
CA ASP A 235 1.25 11.22 0.72
C ASP A 235 0.50 11.37 -0.62
N TYR A 236 0.20 10.26 -1.27
CA TYR A 236 -0.41 10.24 -2.59
C TYR A 236 -1.90 10.61 -2.57
N ALA A 237 -2.38 11.15 -3.69
CA ALA A 237 -3.77 11.56 -3.85
C ALA A 237 -4.72 10.37 -3.78
N ALA A 238 -5.62 10.35 -2.78
CA ALA A 238 -6.66 9.34 -2.63
C ALA A 238 -7.78 9.86 -1.74
N ASP A 239 -9.03 9.40 -1.97
CA ASP A 239 -10.08 9.49 -0.98
C ASP A 239 -9.79 8.54 0.22
N THR A 240 -10.62 8.57 1.24
CA THR A 240 -10.47 7.70 2.43
C THR A 240 -10.52 6.19 2.11
N ARG A 241 -10.93 5.78 0.91
CA ARG A 241 -10.92 4.39 0.44
C ARG A 241 -9.69 4.01 -0.37
N GLY A 242 -8.83 4.98 -0.71
CA GLY A 242 -7.61 4.76 -1.49
C GLY A 242 -7.75 5.06 -2.99
N TYR A 243 -8.85 5.65 -3.45
CA TYR A 243 -9.12 5.88 -4.87
C TYR A 243 -9.24 7.35 -5.21
N THR A 244 -8.91 7.70 -6.47
CA THR A 244 -9.02 9.06 -6.99
C THR A 244 -9.28 9.07 -8.48
N ASN A 245 -9.70 10.23 -9.02
CA ASN A 245 -9.76 10.43 -10.45
C ASN A 245 -8.47 11.08 -10.96
N GLY A 246 -7.97 10.61 -12.10
CA GLY A 246 -6.75 11.15 -12.63
C GLY A 246 -6.47 10.77 -14.07
N VAL A 247 -5.32 11.24 -14.52
CA VAL A 247 -4.71 10.91 -15.80
C VAL A 247 -3.27 10.51 -15.57
N LEU A 248 -2.80 9.54 -16.33
CA LEU A 248 -1.44 9.03 -16.31
C LEU A 248 -0.93 8.82 -17.72
N ALA A 249 0.34 9.13 -17.94
CA ALA A 249 1.09 8.77 -19.13
C ALA A 249 2.38 8.06 -18.74
N ALA A 250 2.76 7.02 -19.49
CA ALA A 250 4.00 6.31 -19.28
C ALA A 250 4.68 5.96 -20.61
N TYR A 251 6.00 6.06 -20.61
CA TYR A 251 6.87 5.38 -21.55
C TYR A 251 7.46 4.15 -20.87
N VAL A 252 7.34 3.01 -21.50
CA VAL A 252 7.83 1.71 -20.98
C VAL A 252 8.77 1.10 -22.00
N SER A 253 9.93 0.65 -21.56
CA SER A 253 10.89 -0.13 -22.34
C SER A 253 11.48 -1.27 -21.49
N PRO A 254 12.22 -2.22 -22.09
CA PRO A 254 12.81 -3.34 -21.35
C PRO A 254 13.81 -2.95 -20.27
N THR A 255 14.46 -1.77 -20.38
CA THR A 255 15.54 -1.34 -19.48
C THR A 255 15.17 -0.19 -18.58
N TRP A 256 14.15 0.59 -18.90
CA TRP A 256 13.65 1.68 -18.08
C TRP A 256 12.23 2.08 -18.43
N SER A 257 11.55 2.73 -17.50
CA SER A 257 10.27 3.38 -17.77
C SER A 257 10.19 4.72 -17.05
N LEU A 258 9.41 5.65 -17.63
CA LEU A 258 9.08 6.93 -17.01
C LEU A 258 7.56 7.04 -16.96
N ARG A 259 7.01 7.29 -15.77
CA ARG A 259 5.58 7.51 -15.55
C ARG A 259 5.36 8.90 -14.98
N ALA A 260 4.29 9.54 -15.42
CA ALA A 260 3.83 10.80 -14.86
C ALA A 260 2.30 10.79 -14.73
N GLY A 261 1.78 11.27 -13.61
CA GLY A 261 0.34 11.30 -13.36
C GLY A 261 -0.11 12.53 -12.60
N ILE A 262 -1.35 12.94 -12.84
CA ILE A 262 -2.04 14.03 -12.15
C ILE A 262 -3.37 13.49 -11.65
N HIS A 263 -3.63 13.63 -10.34
CA HIS A 263 -4.75 13.02 -9.66
C HIS A 263 -5.44 14.02 -8.75
N GLN A 264 -6.76 13.91 -8.58
CA GLN A 264 -7.53 14.77 -7.67
C GLN A 264 -7.13 14.50 -6.21
N MET A 265 -6.95 15.56 -5.42
CA MET A 265 -6.79 15.46 -3.97
C MET A 265 -8.16 15.45 -3.30
N PRO A 266 -8.32 14.84 -2.11
CA PRO A 266 -9.53 15.01 -1.33
C PRO A 266 -9.69 16.46 -0.85
N SER A 267 -10.93 16.83 -0.49
CA SER A 267 -11.27 18.18 -0.04
C SER A 267 -10.80 18.50 1.39
N MET A 268 -10.50 17.47 2.16
CA MET A 268 -9.95 17.51 3.52
C MET A 268 -9.08 16.27 3.78
N ALA A 269 -8.24 16.31 4.80
CA ALA A 269 -7.41 15.17 5.19
C ALA A 269 -8.26 13.91 5.44
N ASN A 270 -7.89 12.80 4.79
CA ASN A 270 -8.61 11.52 4.79
C ASN A 270 -10.10 11.65 4.43
N GLY A 271 -10.46 12.66 3.59
CA GLY A 271 -11.83 12.92 3.16
C GLY A 271 -12.33 11.91 2.13
N GLN A 272 -13.67 11.74 2.05
CA GLN A 272 -14.25 10.88 1.02
C GLN A 272 -14.53 11.63 -0.29
N ASP A 273 -14.69 12.95 -0.23
CA ASP A 273 -15.04 13.78 -1.38
C ASP A 273 -13.76 14.37 -2.00
N LEU A 274 -13.59 14.17 -3.30
CA LEU A 274 -12.48 14.71 -4.06
C LEU A 274 -12.73 16.19 -4.41
N ASP A 275 -11.70 17.03 -4.25
CA ASP A 275 -11.76 18.44 -4.63
C ASP A 275 -11.62 18.61 -6.15
N ALA A 276 -12.43 19.47 -6.73
CA ALA A 276 -12.39 19.81 -8.14
C ALA A 276 -12.42 21.34 -8.31
N PRO A 277 -11.77 21.88 -9.32
CA PRO A 277 -11.05 21.26 -10.43
C PRO A 277 -9.57 20.97 -10.13
N LEU A 278 -8.89 20.16 -10.96
CA LEU A 278 -7.47 19.80 -10.83
C LEU A 278 -6.51 21.01 -10.74
N ARG A 279 -6.87 22.16 -11.26
CA ARG A 279 -6.09 23.42 -11.11
C ARG A 279 -6.00 23.89 -9.65
N LYS A 280 -7.00 23.55 -8.81
CA LYS A 280 -7.13 23.97 -7.42
C LYS A 280 -6.49 22.95 -6.47
N ALA A 281 -6.79 21.65 -6.69
CA ALA A 281 -6.32 20.57 -5.85
C ALA A 281 -5.89 19.37 -6.69
N ARG A 282 -4.63 18.96 -6.56
CA ARG A 282 -4.08 17.81 -7.29
C ARG A 282 -2.82 17.26 -6.64
N GLY A 283 -2.63 15.95 -6.79
CA GLY A 283 -1.36 15.26 -6.60
C GLY A 283 -0.69 15.05 -7.95
N GLU A 284 0.58 15.41 -8.05
CA GLU A 284 1.43 15.21 -9.21
C GLU A 284 2.50 14.18 -8.83
N ASN A 285 2.68 13.15 -9.65
CA ASN A 285 3.66 12.09 -9.41
C ASN A 285 4.50 11.88 -10.67
N VAL A 286 5.80 11.67 -10.50
CA VAL A 286 6.72 11.26 -11.55
C VAL A 286 7.60 10.15 -11.00
N GLU A 287 7.70 9.04 -11.72
CA GLU A 287 8.56 7.91 -11.34
C GLU A 287 9.42 7.46 -12.52
N LEU A 288 10.72 7.39 -12.28
CA LEU A 288 11.69 6.74 -13.16
C LEU A 288 11.98 5.34 -12.60
N THR A 289 11.70 4.31 -13.39
CA THR A 289 12.05 2.92 -13.11
C THR A 289 13.24 2.51 -13.96
N LEU A 290 14.25 1.92 -13.36
CA LEU A 290 15.47 1.43 -14.01
C LEU A 290 15.61 -0.08 -13.78
N MET A 291 15.96 -0.81 -14.82
CA MET A 291 16.28 -2.25 -14.81
C MET A 291 17.74 -2.41 -15.25
N PRO A 292 18.71 -2.18 -14.34
CA PRO A 292 20.12 -1.96 -14.69
C PRO A 292 20.87 -3.22 -15.07
N ASN A 293 20.28 -4.41 -14.91
CA ASN A 293 20.94 -5.68 -15.19
C ASN A 293 19.95 -6.81 -15.42
N ASP A 294 20.42 -7.92 -16.01
CA ASP A 294 19.65 -9.12 -16.33
C ASP A 294 19.30 -9.98 -15.08
N ARG A 295 19.72 -9.58 -13.89
CA ARG A 295 19.40 -10.28 -12.63
C ARG A 295 18.04 -9.88 -12.07
N GLY A 296 17.30 -9.05 -12.77
CA GLY A 296 15.97 -8.60 -12.37
C GLY A 296 15.98 -7.52 -11.27
N THR A 297 17.12 -6.86 -11.02
CA THR A 297 17.15 -5.68 -10.14
C THR A 297 16.28 -4.58 -10.70
N ILE A 298 15.40 -4.01 -9.89
CA ILE A 298 14.60 -2.84 -10.28
C ILE A 298 14.84 -1.74 -9.25
N VAL A 299 15.10 -0.53 -9.76
CA VAL A 299 15.26 0.70 -8.95
C VAL A 299 14.24 1.71 -9.42
N ARG A 300 13.40 2.21 -8.50
CA ARG A 300 12.40 3.24 -8.77
C ARG A 300 12.75 4.51 -8.00
N LEU A 301 12.69 5.63 -8.69
CA LEU A 301 12.91 6.96 -8.15
C LEU A 301 11.62 7.75 -8.33
N LEU A 302 10.93 8.01 -7.22
CA LEU A 302 9.66 8.71 -7.17
C LEU A 302 9.87 10.15 -6.71
N ALA A 303 9.25 11.09 -7.39
CA ALA A 303 9.05 12.47 -6.93
C ALA A 303 7.56 12.81 -6.97
N TYR A 304 7.07 13.53 -5.96
CA TYR A 304 5.68 13.94 -5.93
C TYR A 304 5.50 15.37 -5.40
N ARG A 305 4.39 15.98 -5.79
CA ARG A 305 3.94 17.27 -5.29
C ARG A 305 2.42 17.28 -5.16
N ASN A 306 1.92 17.63 -3.98
CA ASN A 306 0.51 17.88 -3.73
C ASN A 306 0.26 19.38 -3.67
N LEU A 307 -0.80 19.82 -4.31
CA LEU A 307 -1.44 21.11 -4.17
C LEU A 307 -2.84 20.85 -3.64
N ALA A 308 -3.18 21.35 -2.45
CA ALA A 308 -4.48 21.12 -1.85
C ALA A 308 -4.84 22.21 -0.84
N ARG A 309 -6.03 22.09 -0.26
CA ARG A 309 -6.46 22.90 0.87
C ARG A 309 -5.95 22.26 2.15
N MET A 310 -4.81 22.69 2.65
CA MET A 310 -4.10 22.12 3.80
C MET A 310 -3.79 23.19 4.85
N GLY A 311 -3.68 22.78 6.10
CA GLY A 311 -3.09 23.53 7.19
C GLY A 311 -1.56 23.45 7.19
N ILE A 312 -0.91 24.42 7.85
CA ILE A 312 0.53 24.43 8.13
C ILE A 312 0.73 24.27 9.64
N TYR A 313 1.53 23.28 10.06
CA TYR A 313 1.80 23.02 11.48
C TYR A 313 2.28 24.25 12.25
N ARG A 314 3.20 25.04 11.65
CA ARG A 314 3.71 26.26 12.27
C ARG A 314 2.64 27.32 12.48
N ASP A 315 1.69 27.46 11.56
CA ASP A 315 0.61 28.44 11.65
C ASP A 315 -0.35 28.03 12.79
N ALA A 316 -0.70 26.73 12.89
CA ALA A 316 -1.52 26.18 13.98
C ALA A 316 -0.85 26.38 15.36
N LEU A 317 0.45 26.13 15.45
CA LEU A 317 1.22 26.36 16.69
C LEU A 317 1.28 27.83 17.08
N ALA A 318 1.41 28.74 16.12
CA ALA A 318 1.42 30.19 16.39
C ALA A 318 0.07 30.69 16.93
N VAL A 319 -1.04 30.19 16.36
CA VAL A 319 -2.39 30.51 16.86
C VAL A 319 -2.58 29.94 18.27
N ALA A 320 -2.18 28.68 18.49
CA ALA A 320 -2.25 28.05 19.82
C ALA A 320 -1.47 28.84 20.88
N ALA A 321 -0.26 29.29 20.56
CA ALA A 321 0.56 30.10 21.46
C ALA A 321 -0.08 31.48 21.80
N ALA A 322 -0.79 32.08 20.83
CA ALA A 322 -1.46 33.36 21.01
C ALA A 322 -2.78 33.26 21.80
N THR A 323 -3.46 32.10 21.70
CA THR A 323 -4.80 31.92 22.29
C THR A 323 -4.81 31.09 23.58
N GLY A 324 -3.74 30.35 23.86
CA GLY A 324 -3.66 29.37 24.97
C GLY A 324 -4.44 28.07 24.68
N ASN A 325 -4.95 27.87 23.48
CA ASN A 325 -5.72 26.68 23.09
C ASN A 325 -4.81 25.57 22.53
N THR A 326 -5.32 24.33 22.47
CA THR A 326 -4.69 23.24 21.73
C THR A 326 -4.59 23.60 20.25
N PRO A 327 -3.45 23.35 19.57
CA PRO A 327 -3.31 23.67 18.17
C PRO A 327 -4.24 22.79 17.30
N ASP A 328 -4.95 23.44 16.39
CA ASP A 328 -5.82 22.81 15.39
C ASP A 328 -5.32 23.17 13.99
N ILE A 329 -4.82 22.15 13.26
CA ILE A 329 -4.27 22.35 11.93
C ILE A 329 -5.39 22.56 10.90
N SER A 330 -6.55 21.91 11.07
CA SER A 330 -7.68 22.02 10.14
C SER A 330 -8.30 23.42 10.13
N ALA A 331 -8.26 24.12 11.27
CA ALA A 331 -8.67 25.53 11.37
C ALA A 331 -7.75 26.48 10.56
N GLN A 332 -6.58 26.02 10.13
CA GLN A 332 -5.62 26.76 9.32
C GLN A 332 -5.63 26.39 7.85
N ASP A 333 -6.62 25.62 7.39
CA ASP A 333 -6.78 25.18 6.02
C ASP A 333 -6.90 26.33 5.04
N ARG A 334 -6.03 26.34 4.03
CA ARG A 334 -6.07 27.30 2.93
C ARG A 334 -5.74 26.64 1.61
N ASP A 335 -6.43 27.08 0.56
CA ASP A 335 -6.18 26.63 -0.81
C ASP A 335 -4.75 26.96 -1.24
N GLY A 336 -4.20 26.12 -2.12
CA GLY A 336 -2.91 26.36 -2.75
C GLY A 336 -1.68 26.01 -1.90
N ARG A 337 -1.86 25.36 -0.76
CA ARG A 337 -0.74 24.84 0.03
C ARG A 337 -0.07 23.68 -0.70
N LYS A 338 1.26 23.55 -0.50
CA LYS A 338 2.08 22.58 -1.22
C LYS A 338 2.82 21.66 -0.25
N LYS A 339 2.70 20.34 -0.51
CA LYS A 339 3.56 19.30 0.05
C LYS A 339 4.33 18.64 -1.08
N TYR A 340 5.59 18.28 -0.85
CA TYR A 340 6.39 17.55 -1.84
C TYR A 340 7.34 16.58 -1.15
N GLY A 341 7.72 15.55 -1.87
CA GLY A 341 8.63 14.53 -1.35
C GLY A 341 9.25 13.68 -2.44
N PHE A 342 10.14 12.79 -1.99
CA PHE A 342 10.91 11.88 -2.83
C PHE A 342 10.92 10.50 -2.22
N GLY A 343 11.02 9.48 -3.08
CA GLY A 343 11.15 8.10 -2.69
C GLY A 343 12.16 7.36 -3.55
N ILE A 344 12.80 6.38 -2.94
CA ILE A 344 13.56 5.33 -3.62
C ILE A 344 13.00 3.98 -3.21
N ASN A 345 12.85 3.09 -4.18
CA ASN A 345 12.36 1.74 -4.00
C ASN A 345 13.21 0.79 -4.84
N ILE A 346 13.82 -0.19 -4.19
CA ILE A 346 14.71 -1.15 -4.82
C ILE A 346 14.19 -2.55 -4.52
N GLU A 347 14.10 -3.39 -5.53
CA GLU A 347 13.87 -4.81 -5.40
C GLU A 347 14.98 -5.60 -6.07
N GLN A 348 15.39 -6.70 -5.42
CA GLN A 348 16.43 -7.58 -5.89
C GLN A 348 15.98 -9.04 -5.77
N PRO A 349 15.61 -9.68 -6.88
CA PRO A 349 15.46 -11.12 -6.96
C PRO A 349 16.81 -11.83 -6.63
N LEU A 350 16.74 -12.89 -5.83
CA LEU A 350 17.93 -13.65 -5.41
C LEU A 350 17.89 -15.09 -5.91
N ALA A 351 16.72 -15.74 -5.88
CA ALA A 351 16.54 -17.14 -6.24
C ALA A 351 15.10 -17.43 -6.66
N ASP A 352 14.81 -18.67 -7.05
CA ASP A 352 13.47 -19.23 -7.27
C ASP A 352 12.67 -18.43 -8.32
N GLU A 353 13.29 -18.11 -9.46
CA GLU A 353 12.71 -17.31 -10.55
C GLU A 353 12.20 -15.92 -10.09
N GLY A 354 12.80 -15.42 -8.99
CA GLY A 354 12.45 -14.14 -8.40
C GLY A 354 11.43 -14.22 -7.27
N GLU A 355 10.95 -15.40 -6.87
CA GLU A 355 10.05 -15.57 -5.73
C GLU A 355 10.75 -15.39 -4.38
N THR A 356 12.06 -15.64 -4.34
CA THR A 356 12.92 -15.29 -3.22
C THR A 356 13.71 -14.04 -3.53
N GLY A 357 13.61 -13.02 -2.66
CA GLY A 357 14.32 -11.77 -2.87
C GLY A 357 14.20 -10.79 -1.71
N VAL A 358 14.78 -9.62 -1.91
CA VAL A 358 14.85 -8.55 -0.90
C VAL A 358 14.39 -7.22 -1.48
N PHE A 359 13.99 -6.32 -0.60
CA PHE A 359 13.63 -4.96 -0.99
C PHE A 359 14.15 -3.93 0.00
N LEU A 360 14.27 -2.70 -0.49
CA LEU A 360 14.52 -1.49 0.29
C LEU A 360 13.61 -0.37 -0.21
N ARG A 361 12.98 0.34 0.71
CA ARG A 361 12.31 1.62 0.45
C ARG A 361 12.84 2.70 1.37
N ALA A 362 13.05 3.88 0.84
CA ALA A 362 13.30 5.08 1.63
C ALA A 362 12.47 6.22 1.07
N GLY A 363 12.00 7.10 1.95
CA GLY A 363 11.17 8.23 1.56
C GLY A 363 11.30 9.40 2.50
N TRP A 364 11.03 10.56 1.95
CA TRP A 364 11.02 11.82 2.68
C TRP A 364 10.04 12.81 2.04
N ASN A 365 9.39 13.61 2.88
CA ASN A 365 8.63 14.78 2.46
C ASN A 365 8.98 16.01 3.34
N ASN A 366 8.54 17.18 2.92
CA ASN A 366 8.87 18.42 3.58
C ASN A 366 8.23 18.60 4.98
N GLY A 367 7.21 17.81 5.34
CA GLY A 367 6.57 17.75 6.66
C GLY A 367 6.10 19.09 7.24
N LYS A 368 5.77 20.07 6.40
CA LYS A 368 5.35 21.42 6.81
C LYS A 368 3.84 21.57 6.94
N THR A 369 3.12 20.83 6.11
CA THR A 369 1.66 20.80 6.07
C THR A 369 1.16 19.48 6.66
N GLU A 370 -0.11 19.46 7.02
CA GLU A 370 -0.78 18.21 7.40
C GLU A 370 -0.59 17.11 6.36
N THR A 371 -0.69 15.87 6.81
CA THR A 371 -0.76 14.71 5.94
C THR A 371 -2.20 14.54 5.48
N PHE A 372 -2.38 14.12 4.22
CA PHE A 372 -3.68 14.30 3.58
C PHE A 372 -4.41 12.99 3.27
N ALA A 373 -3.69 11.92 2.87
CA ALA A 373 -4.37 10.76 2.34
C ALA A 373 -3.90 9.41 2.89
N PHE A 374 -2.59 9.17 3.06
CA PHE A 374 -2.10 7.81 3.27
C PHE A 374 -1.61 7.54 4.70
N THR A 375 -0.45 8.02 5.10
CA THR A 375 0.16 7.78 6.42
C THR A 375 0.61 9.08 7.05
N GLU A 376 0.67 9.17 8.37
CA GLU A 376 1.27 10.34 9.03
C GLU A 376 2.76 10.13 9.26
N ILE A 377 3.51 10.10 8.14
CA ILE A 377 4.95 9.86 8.12
C ILE A 377 5.64 10.88 7.22
N ASP A 378 6.70 11.54 7.72
CA ASP A 378 7.48 12.51 6.94
C ASP A 378 8.81 11.95 6.47
N SER A 379 9.31 10.85 7.08
CA SER A 379 10.49 10.12 6.63
C SER A 379 10.40 8.64 6.97
N THR A 380 10.81 7.77 6.07
CA THR A 380 10.77 6.32 6.26
C THR A 380 11.98 5.63 5.67
N LEU A 381 12.37 4.51 6.29
CA LEU A 381 13.30 3.52 5.76
C LEU A 381 12.74 2.14 6.07
N ALA A 382 12.45 1.37 5.04
CA ALA A 382 11.97 -0.01 5.14
C ALA A 382 12.92 -0.95 4.40
N VAL A 383 13.16 -2.12 5.00
CA VAL A 383 13.92 -3.21 4.39
C VAL A 383 13.22 -4.53 4.69
N GLY A 384 13.24 -5.45 3.76
CA GLY A 384 12.61 -6.75 3.98
C GLY A 384 13.01 -7.79 2.95
N ALA A 385 12.53 -9.00 3.20
CA ALA A 385 12.76 -10.17 2.36
C ALA A 385 11.49 -11.00 2.23
N GLN A 386 11.35 -11.68 1.10
CA GLN A 386 10.41 -12.76 0.88
C GLN A 386 11.20 -14.02 0.51
N LEU A 387 10.76 -15.17 1.02
CA LEU A 387 11.31 -16.49 0.71
C LEU A 387 10.20 -17.36 0.13
N SER A 388 10.53 -18.09 -0.95
CA SER A 388 9.67 -19.14 -1.51
C SER A 388 9.65 -20.37 -0.62
N GLY A 389 8.48 -20.99 -0.46
CA GLY A 389 8.31 -22.23 0.27
C GLY A 389 8.91 -23.47 -0.41
N ILE A 390 9.47 -23.34 -1.60
CA ILE A 390 10.13 -24.45 -2.30
C ILE A 390 11.23 -25.10 -1.45
N HIS A 391 11.91 -24.30 -0.61
CA HIS A 391 12.99 -24.78 0.27
C HIS A 391 12.53 -25.70 1.41
N TRP A 392 11.21 -25.78 1.65
CA TRP A 392 10.61 -26.72 2.63
C TRP A 392 9.45 -27.52 2.04
N GLY A 393 9.45 -27.69 0.69
CA GLY A 393 8.52 -28.58 -0.01
C GLY A 393 7.11 -28.00 -0.22
N ARG A 394 6.93 -26.67 -0.09
CA ARG A 394 5.67 -25.96 -0.28
C ARG A 394 5.84 -24.79 -1.24
N ALA A 395 6.06 -25.10 -2.51
CA ALA A 395 6.46 -24.13 -3.54
C ALA A 395 5.55 -22.90 -3.67
N GLU A 396 4.25 -23.05 -3.37
CA GLU A 396 3.27 -21.96 -3.46
C GLU A 396 3.22 -21.07 -2.21
N ASP A 397 3.82 -21.52 -1.08
CA ASP A 397 3.85 -20.72 0.14
C ASP A 397 4.90 -19.61 0.08
N ARG A 398 4.71 -18.55 0.86
CA ARG A 398 5.66 -17.44 0.98
C ARG A 398 5.84 -17.06 2.45
N LEU A 399 7.08 -16.82 2.84
CA LEU A 399 7.45 -16.23 4.12
C LEU A 399 7.99 -14.83 3.87
N GLY A 400 7.42 -13.82 4.48
CA GLY A 400 7.94 -12.45 4.44
C GLY A 400 8.38 -11.98 5.82
N ILE A 401 9.47 -11.24 5.88
CA ILE A 401 9.91 -10.51 7.07
C ILE A 401 10.41 -9.12 6.67
N ALA A 402 10.01 -8.10 7.40
CA ALA A 402 10.44 -6.73 7.13
C ALA A 402 10.60 -5.91 8.41
N PHE A 403 11.44 -4.90 8.30
CA PHE A 403 11.62 -3.84 9.29
C PHE A 403 11.37 -2.49 8.63
N VAL A 404 10.67 -1.61 9.35
CA VAL A 404 10.52 -0.20 8.94
C VAL A 404 10.73 0.73 10.13
N SER A 405 11.38 1.87 9.86
CA SER A 405 11.57 2.96 10.79
C SER A 405 11.02 4.25 10.20
N SER A 406 9.98 4.79 10.79
CA SER A 406 9.24 5.97 10.33
C SER A 406 9.41 7.13 11.30
N GLY A 407 9.38 8.36 10.78
CA GLY A 407 9.60 9.56 11.58
C GLY A 407 8.87 10.79 11.05
N LEU A 408 8.77 11.79 11.92
CA LEU A 408 8.10 13.06 11.66
C LEU A 408 9.11 14.19 11.47
N SER A 409 8.69 15.24 10.76
CA SER A 409 9.38 16.53 10.68
C SER A 409 9.40 17.23 12.05
N ARG A 410 10.21 18.28 12.19
CA ARG A 410 10.27 19.07 13.43
C ARG A 410 8.94 19.76 13.71
N GLU A 411 8.32 20.33 12.69
CA GLU A 411 7.05 21.06 12.83
C GLU A 411 5.90 20.12 13.24
N HIS A 412 5.83 18.94 12.60
CA HIS A 412 4.82 17.94 12.92
C HIS A 412 4.97 17.38 14.34
N ARG A 413 6.21 17.07 14.78
CA ARG A 413 6.48 16.65 16.17
C ARG A 413 6.05 17.70 17.19
N ASN A 414 6.38 18.98 16.94
CA ASN A 414 6.03 20.06 17.85
C ASN A 414 4.51 20.25 17.94
N TYR A 415 3.80 20.07 16.82
CA TYR A 415 2.36 20.13 16.76
C TYR A 415 1.69 19.03 17.60
N LEU A 416 2.12 17.77 17.43
CA LEU A 416 1.60 16.66 18.24
C LEU A 416 2.01 16.77 19.72
N ALA A 417 3.21 17.27 20.02
CA ALA A 417 3.68 17.49 21.39
C ALA A 417 2.87 18.58 22.12
N ALA A 418 2.33 19.55 21.40
CA ALA A 418 1.41 20.56 21.93
C ALA A 418 -0.05 20.07 22.03
N GLY A 419 -0.31 18.78 21.82
CA GLY A 419 -1.64 18.17 21.92
C GLY A 419 -2.46 18.20 20.64
N GLY A 420 -1.90 18.68 19.52
CA GLY A 420 -2.55 18.65 18.22
C GLY A 420 -2.87 17.23 17.74
N THR A 421 -3.83 17.12 16.83
CA THR A 421 -4.25 15.84 16.24
C THR A 421 -4.16 15.88 14.73
N GLY A 422 -3.63 14.80 14.13
CA GLY A 422 -3.73 14.55 12.70
C GLY A 422 -4.98 13.74 12.35
N PHE A 423 -4.92 12.96 11.27
CA PHE A 423 -6.06 12.08 10.94
C PHE A 423 -5.93 10.67 11.55
N VAL A 424 -4.72 10.22 11.95
CA VAL A 424 -4.49 8.94 12.68
C VAL A 424 -3.68 9.09 13.96
N LEU A 425 -2.94 10.20 14.16
CA LEU A 425 -2.11 10.46 15.34
C LEU A 425 -2.70 11.54 16.22
N GLY A 426 -2.57 11.37 17.56
CA GLY A 426 -3.05 12.35 18.52
C GLY A 426 -3.16 11.78 19.94
N ASP A 427 -2.01 11.60 20.60
CA ASP A 427 -1.93 11.08 21.97
C ASP A 427 -2.18 12.15 23.06
N GLY A 428 -2.36 13.42 22.68
CA GLY A 428 -2.51 14.56 23.60
C GLY A 428 -1.18 15.13 24.08
N ALA A 429 -0.09 14.36 24.01
CA ALA A 429 1.30 14.76 24.27
C ALA A 429 2.24 13.83 23.47
N LEU A 430 3.50 14.24 23.31
CA LEU A 430 4.47 13.45 22.55
C LEU A 430 5.87 13.57 23.14
N ARG A 431 6.45 12.46 23.58
CA ARG A 431 7.90 12.31 23.72
C ARG A 431 8.41 11.59 22.47
N TYR A 432 8.82 12.37 21.49
CA TYR A 432 9.15 11.86 20.17
C TYR A 432 10.16 10.70 20.18
N GLY A 433 9.82 9.64 19.48
CA GLY A 433 10.69 8.52 19.10
C GLY A 433 10.21 7.96 17.76
N ARG A 434 11.12 7.62 16.86
CA ARG A 434 10.71 7.00 15.58
C ARG A 434 9.89 5.74 15.84
N GLU A 435 8.77 5.59 15.15
CA GLU A 435 8.00 4.35 15.14
C GLU A 435 8.80 3.29 14.38
N GLN A 436 9.04 2.15 15.05
CA GLN A 436 9.82 1.04 14.49
C GLN A 436 8.93 -0.20 14.49
N ILE A 437 8.80 -0.83 13.34
CA ILE A 437 7.93 -1.97 13.12
C ILE A 437 8.75 -3.12 12.57
N VAL A 438 8.57 -4.31 13.15
CA VAL A 438 8.94 -5.59 12.55
C VAL A 438 7.65 -6.30 12.22
N GLU A 439 7.48 -6.70 10.96
CA GLU A 439 6.36 -7.52 10.51
C GLU A 439 6.88 -8.82 9.91
N ALA A 440 6.20 -9.93 10.22
CA ALA A 440 6.45 -11.22 9.61
C ALA A 440 5.12 -11.90 9.30
N TYR A 441 4.99 -12.40 8.06
CA TYR A 441 3.82 -13.18 7.63
C TYR A 441 4.25 -14.51 7.02
N TYR A 442 3.38 -15.51 7.11
CA TYR A 442 3.54 -16.76 6.38
C TYR A 442 2.27 -17.04 5.57
N ARG A 443 2.34 -16.88 4.25
CA ARG A 443 1.22 -17.14 3.33
C ARG A 443 1.20 -18.61 2.98
N ILE A 444 0.17 -19.31 3.43
CA ILE A 444 -0.11 -20.73 3.17
C ILE A 444 -1.05 -20.80 1.98
N ALA A 445 -0.63 -21.39 0.87
CA ALA A 445 -1.52 -21.76 -0.21
C ALA A 445 -2.26 -23.04 0.17
N LEU A 446 -3.52 -22.89 0.61
CA LEU A 446 -4.37 -24.02 0.98
C LEU A 446 -4.87 -24.77 -0.26
N MET A 447 -5.24 -24.03 -1.29
CA MET A 447 -5.59 -24.48 -2.62
C MET A 447 -5.40 -23.36 -3.64
N LYS A 448 -5.58 -23.63 -4.92
CA LYS A 448 -5.26 -22.71 -6.03
C LYS A 448 -5.75 -21.25 -5.83
N HIS A 449 -6.90 -21.05 -5.22
CA HIS A 449 -7.55 -19.76 -5.09
C HIS A 449 -7.73 -19.32 -3.63
N VAL A 450 -7.22 -20.08 -2.66
CA VAL A 450 -7.45 -19.83 -1.22
C VAL A 450 -6.14 -19.80 -0.48
N GLN A 451 -5.87 -18.69 0.19
CA GLN A 451 -4.66 -18.45 0.94
C GLN A 451 -5.00 -18.07 2.39
N LEU A 452 -4.28 -18.64 3.34
CA LEU A 452 -4.33 -18.27 4.76
C LEU A 452 -2.99 -17.71 5.19
N SER A 453 -2.99 -16.58 5.87
CA SER A 453 -1.75 -15.94 6.32
C SER A 453 -1.84 -15.57 7.80
N PRO A 454 -1.23 -16.35 8.73
CA PRO A 454 -0.83 -15.79 10.01
C PRO A 454 0.17 -14.64 9.80
N ASP A 455 0.03 -13.60 10.61
CA ASP A 455 0.84 -12.40 10.59
C ASP A 455 1.14 -11.91 11.99
N PHE A 456 2.33 -11.38 12.19
CA PHE A 456 2.79 -10.83 13.45
C PHE A 456 3.48 -9.49 13.24
N GLN A 457 3.08 -8.46 14.01
CA GLN A 457 3.74 -7.16 14.03
C GLN A 457 4.15 -6.80 15.45
N TYR A 458 5.40 -6.35 15.59
CA TYR A 458 5.93 -5.75 16.82
C TYR A 458 6.25 -4.29 16.55
N ILE A 459 5.66 -3.39 17.34
CA ILE A 459 5.79 -1.96 17.14
C ILE A 459 6.36 -1.31 18.40
N ARG A 460 7.51 -0.64 18.23
CA ARG A 460 8.13 0.21 19.24
C ARG A 460 7.78 1.66 18.97
N ASN A 461 7.53 2.42 20.02
CA ASN A 461 7.10 3.82 19.99
C ASN A 461 5.85 4.01 19.10
N PRO A 462 4.73 3.28 19.34
CA PRO A 462 3.53 3.43 18.57
C PRO A 462 3.05 4.89 18.57
N GLY A 463 2.61 5.38 17.40
CA GLY A 463 2.24 6.77 17.22
C GLY A 463 3.42 7.75 17.31
N MET A 464 4.64 7.31 17.03
CA MET A 464 5.88 8.08 17.16
C MET A 464 6.17 8.52 18.62
N ASN A 465 5.58 7.84 19.62
CA ASN A 465 5.61 8.25 21.01
C ASN A 465 6.40 7.28 21.92
N GLY A 466 7.58 7.69 22.37
CA GLY A 466 8.46 6.90 23.23
C GLY A 466 7.96 6.70 24.65
N ASP A 467 6.86 7.35 25.06
CA ASP A 467 6.20 7.09 26.36
C ASP A 467 5.22 5.92 26.27
N ARG A 468 4.86 5.50 25.05
CA ARG A 468 3.89 4.45 24.77
C ARG A 468 4.53 3.19 24.20
N GLY A 469 3.89 2.04 24.46
CA GLY A 469 4.32 0.74 23.94
C GLY A 469 5.48 0.08 24.71
N PRO A 470 6.14 -0.96 24.13
CA PRO A 470 5.83 -1.51 22.81
C PRO A 470 4.46 -2.21 22.75
N VAL A 471 3.98 -2.50 21.53
CA VAL A 471 2.73 -3.19 21.28
C VAL A 471 2.93 -4.32 20.26
N LYS A 472 2.15 -5.38 20.39
CA LYS A 472 2.16 -6.55 19.49
C LYS A 472 0.81 -6.70 18.84
N PHE A 473 0.81 -7.09 17.56
CA PHE A 473 -0.39 -7.48 16.83
C PHE A 473 -0.20 -8.91 16.31
N VAL A 474 -1.22 -9.72 16.51
CA VAL A 474 -1.33 -11.06 15.91
C VAL A 474 -2.54 -11.06 15.01
N SER A 475 -2.36 -11.50 13.78
CA SER A 475 -3.41 -11.43 12.78
C SER A 475 -3.54 -12.75 12.04
N PHE A 476 -4.74 -13.01 11.54
CA PHE A 476 -5.02 -14.05 10.56
C PHE A 476 -5.74 -13.40 9.39
N ARG A 477 -5.23 -13.64 8.18
CA ARG A 477 -5.82 -13.19 6.93
C ARG A 477 -6.21 -14.40 6.09
N LEU A 478 -7.48 -14.47 5.70
CA LEU A 478 -7.99 -15.37 4.66
C LEU A 478 -8.17 -14.53 3.39
N HIS A 479 -7.58 -14.97 2.29
CA HIS A 479 -7.78 -14.35 0.97
C HIS A 479 -8.22 -15.40 -0.03
N ILE A 480 -9.27 -15.07 -0.77
CA ILE A 480 -9.84 -15.89 -1.84
C ILE A 480 -9.91 -15.02 -3.08
N GLU A 481 -9.35 -15.49 -4.19
CA GLU A 481 -9.37 -14.79 -5.48
C GLU A 481 -9.66 -15.78 -6.60
N TYR A 482 -10.62 -15.41 -7.45
CA TYR A 482 -11.08 -16.24 -8.56
C TYR A 482 -11.23 -15.43 -9.84
#